data_b88fb1790075321dd4e40da109b81535
#
_entry.id   b88fb1790075321dd4e40da109b81535
#
_cell.length_a   1.000
_cell.length_b   1.000
_cell.length_c   1.000
_cell.angle_alpha   90.00
_cell.angle_beta   90.00
_cell.angle_gamma   90.00
#
_symmetry.space_group_name_H-M   'P 1'
#
loop_
_entity.id
_entity.type
_entity.pdbx_description
1 polymer ?
#
loop_
_entity_poly.entity_id
_entity_poly.type
_entity_poly.pdbx_seq_one_letter_code
_entity_poly.pdbx_strand_id
1 'polypeptide(L)'
;MKFPKLRLPNETLQTAQTIAQQIGTMSVSLAGVSGHVEDTSNTLTKQAATLETISSLIAEIASQSHSTIAKSDESRNIASKAEITARESTQKFGQILHKANLLTTDVLEIGNRLASVQQKLAAVQKISNEIDTIAQRASLLSLNAAVEAARAGESGLGFRVVASEFKSLSEFTATSTVEINNSLEDLTHEIAALVKNATLSVSVANELGTDAQGIEEQIHNVPEILSIVTQNQNAISLENKEISVAVETISQEVAVLSGGISESVELIKEAAFSLDDLRRISEQMTGTSVKLGVATDDTLFINHVKKIARAIGSAFEDGVKKGYLDRQDLFDQTYREIHGTNPVQYETRYTSFVDKVLPEIQEPVLELSDRVVFCAAVDVNGYLPTHNLKFSHPQRPDDPDWNAANARNRRIFDDRVGLAAGQNTDDFLLQAYRRDMGNGQFALMKDLSAPIYVHGQHWGGVRLAYRV
;
A
#
# COMPACT_ATOMS: atom_id res chain seq x y z
N MET A 1 66.74 40.08 10.34
CA MET A 1 66.64 41.01 11.49
C MET A 1 65.72 40.32 12.52
N LYS A 2 66.29 39.94 13.68
CA LYS A 2 65.49 39.47 14.81
C LYS A 2 64.83 40.67 15.50
N PHE A 3 63.54 40.87 15.33
CA PHE A 3 62.84 41.89 16.09
C PHE A 3 62.91 41.50 17.59
N PRO A 4 63.12 42.46 18.50
CA PRO A 4 63.12 42.22 19.93
C PRO A 4 61.70 41.75 20.32
N LYS A 5 61.59 40.65 21.08
CA LYS A 5 60.27 40.20 21.64
C LYS A 5 59.75 41.35 22.51
N LEU A 6 58.75 42.08 22.06
CA LEU A 6 58.02 43.04 22.87
C LEU A 6 57.51 42.26 24.11
N ARG A 7 58.04 42.56 25.30
CA ARG A 7 57.41 42.11 26.56
C ARG A 7 56.23 43.03 26.82
N LEU A 8 55.03 42.50 26.56
CA LEU A 8 53.80 43.16 26.92
C LEU A 8 53.74 43.33 28.44
N PRO A 9 53.17 44.44 28.97
CA PRO A 9 52.87 44.58 30.40
C PRO A 9 52.02 43.41 30.92
N ASN A 10 52.19 43.00 32.18
CA ASN A 10 51.50 41.83 32.73
C ASN A 10 49.97 41.89 32.57
N GLU A 11 49.36 43.06 32.78
CA GLU A 11 47.91 43.24 32.61
C GLU A 11 47.48 43.03 31.14
N THR A 12 48.27 43.54 30.20
CA THR A 12 48.01 43.35 28.73
C THR A 12 48.13 41.89 28.34
N LEU A 13 49.10 41.18 28.91
CA LEU A 13 49.30 39.76 28.66
C LEU A 13 48.14 38.93 29.22
N GLN A 14 47.66 39.29 30.42
CA GLN A 14 46.55 38.61 31.09
C GLN A 14 45.23 38.84 30.33
N THR A 15 44.97 40.06 29.85
CA THR A 15 43.83 40.37 29.00
C THR A 15 43.90 39.61 27.67
N ALA A 16 45.04 39.58 27.04
CA ALA A 16 45.25 38.86 25.79
C ALA A 16 45.05 37.32 25.95
N GLN A 17 45.41 36.78 27.11
CA GLN A 17 45.21 35.38 27.50
C GLN A 17 43.72 35.06 27.66
N THR A 18 42.96 35.91 28.34
CA THR A 18 41.50 35.79 28.48
C THR A 18 40.81 35.82 27.12
N ILE A 19 41.20 36.76 26.25
CA ILE A 19 40.67 36.86 24.86
C ILE A 19 40.99 35.59 24.10
N ALA A 20 42.18 35.07 24.14
CA ALA A 20 42.59 33.86 23.42
C ALA A 20 41.78 32.62 23.90
N GLN A 21 41.52 32.54 25.20
CA GLN A 21 40.71 31.46 25.80
C GLN A 21 39.23 31.57 25.34
N GLN A 22 38.67 32.78 25.34
CA GLN A 22 37.31 33.02 24.82
C GLN A 22 37.17 32.68 23.35
N ILE A 23 38.17 33.00 22.51
CA ILE A 23 38.21 32.61 21.11
C ILE A 23 38.22 31.09 20.94
N GLY A 24 39.00 30.38 21.77
CA GLY A 24 39.01 28.91 21.80
C GLY A 24 37.65 28.32 22.13
N THR A 25 36.97 28.89 23.13
CA THR A 25 35.58 28.47 23.50
C THR A 25 34.60 28.80 22.37
N MET A 26 34.71 29.96 21.75
CA MET A 26 33.87 30.36 20.61
C MET A 26 34.05 29.42 19.42
N SER A 27 35.26 29.02 19.08
CA SER A 27 35.52 28.04 18.00
C SER A 27 34.78 26.71 18.23
N VAL A 28 34.81 26.23 19.47
CA VAL A 28 34.12 25.00 19.85
C VAL A 28 32.59 25.14 19.75
N SER A 29 32.06 26.28 20.22
CA SER A 29 30.62 26.58 20.14
C SER A 29 30.18 26.71 18.67
N LEU A 30 30.93 27.35 17.83
CA LEU A 30 30.66 27.46 16.39
C LEU A 30 30.62 26.07 15.71
N ALA A 31 31.53 25.16 16.07
CA ALA A 31 31.52 23.80 15.55
C ALA A 31 30.23 23.05 15.98
N GLY A 32 29.78 23.25 17.21
CA GLY A 32 28.50 22.70 17.70
C GLY A 32 27.29 23.23 16.96
N VAL A 33 27.20 24.57 16.77
CA VAL A 33 26.10 25.22 16.06
C VAL A 33 26.10 24.81 14.58
N SER A 34 27.27 24.72 13.94
CA SER A 34 27.37 24.23 12.54
C SER A 34 26.79 22.83 12.40
N GLY A 35 27.05 21.92 13.36
CA GLY A 35 26.46 20.61 13.35
C GLY A 35 24.93 20.62 13.49
N HIS A 36 24.38 21.52 14.32
CA HIS A 36 22.92 21.66 14.44
C HIS A 36 22.28 22.23 13.17
N VAL A 37 22.95 23.16 12.49
CA VAL A 37 22.50 23.70 11.19
C VAL A 37 22.45 22.60 10.13
N GLU A 38 23.47 21.74 10.08
CA GLU A 38 23.50 20.58 9.18
C GLU A 38 22.37 19.59 9.49
N ASP A 39 22.17 19.22 10.77
CA ASP A 39 21.09 18.35 11.20
C ASP A 39 19.71 18.93 10.85
N THR A 40 19.54 20.25 11.00
CA THR A 40 18.30 20.97 10.62
C THR A 40 18.08 20.94 9.12
N SER A 41 19.13 21.18 8.32
CA SER A 41 19.06 21.10 6.85
C SER A 41 18.60 19.72 6.37
N ASN A 42 19.16 18.66 6.95
CA ASN A 42 18.78 17.28 6.66
C ASN A 42 17.31 17.00 7.05
N THR A 43 16.85 17.58 8.17
CA THR A 43 15.46 17.45 8.61
C THR A 43 14.49 18.13 7.65
N LEU A 44 14.82 19.36 7.21
CA LEU A 44 14.01 20.10 6.23
C LEU A 44 13.90 19.36 4.89
N THR A 45 15.00 18.76 4.44
CA THR A 45 15.00 17.93 3.22
C THR A 45 14.04 16.75 3.34
N LYS A 46 14.05 16.04 4.47
CA LYS A 46 13.12 14.94 4.74
C LYS A 46 11.67 15.42 4.82
N GLN A 47 11.43 16.58 5.44
CA GLN A 47 10.09 17.18 5.52
C GLN A 47 9.56 17.54 4.13
N ALA A 48 10.38 18.12 3.25
CA ALA A 48 10.00 18.42 1.88
C ALA A 48 9.55 17.17 1.11
N ALA A 49 10.31 16.07 1.20
CA ALA A 49 9.94 14.79 0.59
C ALA A 49 8.63 14.21 1.17
N THR A 50 8.40 14.40 2.46
CA THR A 50 7.15 13.99 3.12
C THR A 50 5.96 14.78 2.59
N LEU A 51 6.09 16.10 2.42
CA LEU A 51 5.02 16.95 1.85
C LEU A 51 4.68 16.58 0.40
N GLU A 52 5.68 16.21 -0.40
CA GLU A 52 5.45 15.73 -1.77
C GLU A 52 4.60 14.44 -1.76
N THR A 53 4.90 13.52 -0.85
CA THR A 53 4.10 12.31 -0.64
C THR A 53 2.67 12.63 -0.21
N ILE A 54 2.49 13.55 0.74
CA ILE A 54 1.15 13.99 1.19
C ILE A 54 0.37 14.62 0.04
N SER A 55 0.99 15.45 -0.80
CA SER A 55 0.36 16.04 -1.98
C SER A 55 -0.17 14.98 -2.96
N SER A 56 0.60 13.93 -3.18
CA SER A 56 0.17 12.80 -4.01
C SER A 56 -1.04 12.07 -3.42
N LEU A 57 -1.04 11.83 -2.11
CA LEU A 57 -2.17 11.19 -1.41
C LEU A 57 -3.45 12.03 -1.46
N ILE A 58 -3.32 13.34 -1.34
CA ILE A 58 -4.45 14.29 -1.47
C ILE A 58 -5.08 14.19 -2.86
N ALA A 59 -4.26 14.15 -3.91
CA ALA A 59 -4.76 13.99 -5.29
C ALA A 59 -5.48 12.65 -5.49
N GLU A 60 -4.98 11.57 -4.88
CA GLU A 60 -5.63 10.26 -4.91
C GLU A 60 -6.97 10.28 -4.19
N ILE A 61 -7.07 10.87 -2.99
CA ILE A 61 -8.32 11.02 -2.23
C ILE A 61 -9.34 11.83 -3.03
N ALA A 62 -8.93 12.92 -3.68
CA ALA A 62 -9.80 13.72 -4.54
C ALA A 62 -10.39 12.89 -5.68
N SER A 63 -9.56 12.11 -6.38
CA SER A 63 -9.98 11.21 -7.44
C SER A 63 -10.95 10.14 -6.95
N GLN A 64 -10.67 9.53 -5.80
CA GLN A 64 -11.51 8.50 -5.19
C GLN A 64 -12.87 9.07 -4.77
N SER A 65 -12.90 10.28 -4.21
CA SER A 65 -14.14 10.98 -3.84
C SER A 65 -15.03 11.24 -5.07
N HIS A 66 -14.48 11.72 -6.17
CA HIS A 66 -15.22 11.87 -7.42
C HIS A 66 -15.79 10.54 -7.95
N SER A 67 -15.00 9.47 -7.91
CA SER A 67 -15.46 8.13 -8.31
C SER A 67 -16.62 7.64 -7.44
N THR A 68 -16.55 7.90 -6.12
CA THR A 68 -17.59 7.52 -5.18
C THR A 68 -18.91 8.24 -5.45
N ILE A 69 -18.85 9.55 -5.76
CA ILE A 69 -20.05 10.34 -6.14
C ILE A 69 -20.70 9.74 -7.40
N ALA A 70 -19.91 9.46 -8.43
CA ALA A 70 -20.43 8.88 -9.68
C ALA A 70 -21.11 7.51 -9.46
N LYS A 71 -20.51 6.63 -8.67
CA LYS A 71 -21.07 5.33 -8.30
C LYS A 71 -22.34 5.47 -7.45
N SER A 72 -22.39 6.46 -6.58
CA SER A 72 -23.58 6.76 -5.77
C SER A 72 -24.76 7.19 -6.64
N ASP A 73 -24.50 8.05 -7.65
CA ASP A 73 -25.51 8.48 -8.62
C ASP A 73 -26.00 7.31 -9.48
N GLU A 74 -25.12 6.44 -9.91
CA GLU A 74 -25.46 5.22 -10.65
C GLU A 74 -26.34 4.29 -9.81
N SER A 75 -26.00 4.07 -8.53
CA SER A 75 -26.78 3.27 -7.59
C SER A 75 -28.20 3.83 -7.40
N ARG A 76 -28.36 5.15 -7.30
CA ARG A 76 -29.68 5.77 -7.22
C ARG A 76 -30.52 5.52 -8.47
N ASN A 77 -29.92 5.63 -9.64
CA ASN A 77 -30.59 5.34 -10.90
C ASN A 77 -31.02 3.86 -10.99
N ILE A 78 -30.19 2.94 -10.54
CA ILE A 78 -30.52 1.51 -10.49
C ILE A 78 -31.70 1.27 -9.50
N ALA A 79 -31.64 1.87 -8.32
CA ALA A 79 -32.72 1.77 -7.32
C ALA A 79 -34.05 2.29 -7.87
N SER A 80 -34.05 3.45 -8.55
CA SER A 80 -35.25 4.00 -9.17
C SER A 80 -35.84 3.09 -10.25
N LYS A 81 -35.00 2.51 -11.10
CA LYS A 81 -35.44 1.53 -12.12
C LYS A 81 -36.01 0.27 -11.50
N ALA A 82 -35.38 -0.24 -10.43
CA ALA A 82 -35.84 -1.42 -9.71
C ALA A 82 -37.21 -1.17 -9.03
N GLU A 83 -37.45 0.04 -8.51
CA GLU A 83 -38.74 0.44 -7.96
C GLU A 83 -39.84 0.39 -9.03
N ILE A 84 -39.60 0.96 -10.21
CA ILE A 84 -40.53 0.92 -11.34
C ILE A 84 -40.87 -0.54 -11.71
N THR A 85 -39.82 -1.37 -11.85
CA THR A 85 -39.96 -2.79 -12.19
C THR A 85 -40.74 -3.56 -11.12
N ALA A 86 -40.52 -3.26 -9.85
CA ALA A 86 -41.28 -3.88 -8.75
C ALA A 86 -42.77 -3.51 -8.83
N ARG A 87 -43.11 -2.25 -9.06
CA ARG A 87 -44.50 -1.78 -9.24
C ARG A 87 -45.18 -2.44 -10.44
N GLU A 88 -44.53 -2.51 -11.58
CA GLU A 88 -45.06 -3.22 -12.77
C GLU A 88 -45.30 -4.72 -12.48
N SER A 89 -44.38 -5.34 -11.73
CA SER A 89 -44.50 -6.75 -11.35
C SER A 89 -45.69 -6.97 -10.44
N THR A 90 -45.90 -6.14 -9.41
CA THR A 90 -47.10 -6.19 -8.56
C THR A 90 -48.39 -6.11 -9.37
N GLN A 91 -48.45 -5.19 -10.32
CA GLN A 91 -49.63 -5.06 -11.20
C GLN A 91 -49.86 -6.31 -12.04
N LYS A 92 -48.82 -6.93 -12.58
CA LYS A 92 -48.90 -8.17 -13.37
C LYS A 92 -49.35 -9.34 -12.50
N PHE A 93 -48.86 -9.47 -11.26
CA PHE A 93 -49.27 -10.52 -10.34
C PHE A 93 -50.74 -10.36 -9.94
N GLY A 94 -51.24 -9.16 -9.69
CA GLY A 94 -52.67 -8.90 -9.45
C GLY A 94 -53.54 -9.36 -10.62
N GLN A 95 -53.09 -9.14 -11.87
CA GLN A 95 -53.79 -9.64 -13.06
C GLN A 95 -53.79 -11.18 -13.15
N ILE A 96 -52.67 -11.82 -12.78
CA ILE A 96 -52.57 -13.30 -12.74
C ILE A 96 -53.52 -13.87 -11.72
N LEU A 97 -53.58 -13.33 -10.50
CA LEU A 97 -54.52 -13.74 -9.44
C LEU A 97 -55.96 -13.63 -9.90
N HIS A 98 -56.33 -12.50 -10.55
CA HIS A 98 -57.67 -12.33 -11.10
C HIS A 98 -58.02 -13.41 -12.13
N LYS A 99 -57.11 -13.71 -13.06
CA LYS A 99 -57.29 -14.74 -14.07
C LYS A 99 -57.36 -16.15 -13.47
N ALA A 100 -56.57 -16.45 -12.45
CA ALA A 100 -56.63 -17.73 -11.71
C ALA A 100 -57.97 -17.92 -11.03
N ASN A 101 -58.51 -16.87 -10.39
CA ASN A 101 -59.85 -16.92 -9.78
C ASN A 101 -60.98 -17.15 -10.80
N LEU A 102 -60.91 -16.47 -11.96
CA LEU A 102 -61.87 -16.71 -13.06
C LEU A 102 -61.80 -18.14 -13.56
N LEU A 103 -60.58 -18.68 -13.80
CA LEU A 103 -60.38 -20.06 -14.23
C LEU A 103 -60.93 -21.05 -13.21
N THR A 104 -60.70 -20.82 -11.90
CA THR A 104 -61.29 -21.65 -10.83
C THR A 104 -62.81 -21.66 -10.91
N THR A 105 -63.45 -20.51 -11.09
CA THR A 105 -64.88 -20.36 -11.23
C THR A 105 -65.42 -21.13 -12.45
N ASP A 106 -64.80 -20.97 -13.61
CA ASP A 106 -65.21 -21.62 -14.85
C ASP A 106 -65.07 -23.13 -14.76
N VAL A 107 -64.02 -23.65 -14.18
CA VAL A 107 -63.77 -25.08 -14.02
C VAL A 107 -64.81 -25.71 -13.02
N LEU A 108 -65.16 -24.99 -11.93
CA LEU A 108 -66.20 -25.40 -11.01
C LEU A 108 -67.57 -25.49 -11.71
N GLU A 109 -67.92 -24.52 -12.58
CA GLU A 109 -69.12 -24.55 -13.37
C GLU A 109 -69.18 -25.77 -14.34
N ILE A 110 -68.05 -26.04 -15.02
CA ILE A 110 -67.87 -27.22 -15.86
C ILE A 110 -68.09 -28.50 -15.04
N GLY A 111 -67.46 -28.60 -13.85
CA GLY A 111 -67.68 -29.73 -12.94
C GLY A 111 -69.17 -29.97 -12.58
N ASN A 112 -69.91 -28.91 -12.26
CA ASN A 112 -71.32 -28.96 -11.98
C ASN A 112 -72.14 -29.40 -13.20
N ARG A 113 -71.80 -28.91 -14.38
CA ARG A 113 -72.50 -29.33 -15.63
C ARG A 113 -72.24 -30.82 -15.95
N LEU A 114 -71.01 -31.30 -15.77
CA LEU A 114 -70.69 -32.73 -15.94
C LEU A 114 -71.40 -33.61 -14.97
N ALA A 115 -71.52 -33.23 -13.71
CA ALA A 115 -72.35 -33.95 -12.72
C ALA A 115 -73.87 -34.06 -13.15
N SER A 116 -74.39 -32.95 -13.72
CA SER A 116 -75.76 -32.99 -14.29
C SER A 116 -75.89 -33.95 -15.49
N VAL A 117 -74.87 -33.98 -16.38
CA VAL A 117 -74.83 -34.93 -17.50
C VAL A 117 -74.79 -36.38 -16.99
N GLN A 118 -74.00 -36.68 -15.96
CA GLN A 118 -73.88 -37.98 -15.35
C GLN A 118 -75.25 -38.48 -14.81
N GLN A 119 -76.03 -37.59 -14.17
CA GLN A 119 -77.37 -37.92 -13.73
C GLN A 119 -78.31 -38.27 -14.91
N LYS A 120 -78.21 -37.50 -16.01
CA LYS A 120 -79.05 -37.78 -17.20
C LYS A 120 -78.67 -39.11 -17.87
N LEU A 121 -77.37 -39.43 -17.93
CA LEU A 121 -76.91 -40.71 -18.46
C LEU A 121 -77.43 -41.87 -17.61
N ALA A 122 -77.42 -41.76 -16.29
CA ALA A 122 -78.01 -42.79 -15.40
C ALA A 122 -79.50 -42.99 -15.64
N ALA A 123 -80.25 -41.90 -15.94
CA ALA A 123 -81.68 -42.02 -16.28
C ALA A 123 -81.87 -42.70 -17.67
N VAL A 124 -81.03 -42.37 -18.69
CA VAL A 124 -81.11 -43.06 -19.97
C VAL A 124 -80.70 -44.51 -19.86
N GLN A 125 -79.71 -44.86 -19.05
CA GLN A 125 -79.31 -46.24 -18.76
C GLN A 125 -80.54 -47.06 -18.17
N LYS A 126 -81.25 -46.43 -17.24
CA LYS A 126 -82.46 -47.07 -16.69
C LYS A 126 -83.51 -47.31 -17.75
N ILE A 127 -83.80 -46.34 -18.64
CA ILE A 127 -84.75 -46.50 -19.72
C ILE A 127 -84.29 -47.60 -20.71
N SER A 128 -83.00 -47.64 -21.07
CA SER A 128 -82.47 -48.70 -21.95
C SER A 128 -82.60 -50.07 -21.35
N ASN A 129 -82.36 -50.24 -20.07
CA ASN A 129 -82.60 -51.53 -19.34
C ASN A 129 -84.12 -51.95 -19.29
N GLU A 130 -85.01 -50.95 -19.17
CA GLU A 130 -86.44 -51.21 -19.27
C GLU A 130 -86.85 -51.67 -20.68
N ILE A 131 -86.28 -51.03 -21.74
CA ILE A 131 -86.51 -51.43 -23.15
C ILE A 131 -85.98 -52.85 -23.41
N ASP A 132 -84.76 -53.17 -22.90
CA ASP A 132 -84.24 -54.54 -23.00
C ASP A 132 -85.16 -55.58 -22.34
N THR A 133 -85.69 -55.26 -21.14
CA THR A 133 -86.66 -56.11 -20.46
C THR A 133 -87.93 -56.28 -21.27
N ILE A 134 -88.44 -55.22 -21.92
CA ILE A 134 -89.63 -55.30 -22.81
C ILE A 134 -89.31 -56.14 -24.03
N ALA A 135 -88.15 -55.97 -24.67
CA ALA A 135 -87.71 -56.72 -25.83
C ALA A 135 -87.60 -58.23 -25.51
N GLN A 136 -86.98 -58.57 -24.39
CA GLN A 136 -86.91 -59.97 -23.92
C GLN A 136 -88.33 -60.59 -23.69
N ARG A 137 -89.25 -59.85 -23.04
CA ARG A 137 -90.60 -60.28 -22.88
C ARG A 137 -91.39 -60.45 -24.20
N ALA A 138 -91.14 -59.48 -25.12
CA ALA A 138 -91.79 -59.55 -26.48
C ALA A 138 -91.23 -60.73 -27.28
N SER A 139 -89.95 -61.05 -27.15
CA SER A 139 -89.36 -62.23 -27.78
C SER A 139 -89.94 -63.51 -27.26
N LEU A 140 -90.17 -63.62 -25.90
CA LEU A 140 -90.83 -64.75 -25.29
C LEU A 140 -92.28 -64.85 -25.69
N LEU A 141 -93.05 -63.78 -25.80
CA LEU A 141 -94.44 -63.75 -26.25
C LEU A 141 -94.53 -64.14 -27.72
N SER A 142 -93.59 -63.66 -28.56
CA SER A 142 -93.58 -64.05 -29.98
C SER A 142 -93.25 -65.50 -30.18
N LEU A 143 -92.35 -66.06 -29.36
CA LEU A 143 -92.05 -67.50 -29.34
C LEU A 143 -93.27 -68.30 -28.99
N ASN A 144 -94.02 -67.93 -27.94
CA ASN A 144 -95.25 -68.58 -27.55
C ASN A 144 -96.31 -68.47 -28.64
N ALA A 145 -96.43 -67.30 -29.30
CA ALA A 145 -97.33 -67.10 -30.43
C ALA A 145 -96.92 -67.95 -31.67
N ALA A 146 -95.63 -68.07 -31.91
CA ALA A 146 -95.17 -68.96 -32.99
C ALA A 146 -95.42 -70.42 -32.76
N VAL A 147 -95.30 -70.87 -31.51
CA VAL A 147 -95.65 -72.22 -31.08
C VAL A 147 -97.16 -72.49 -31.24
N GLU A 148 -98.01 -71.58 -30.83
CA GLU A 148 -99.44 -71.72 -30.94
C GLU A 148 -99.97 -71.64 -32.40
N ALA A 149 -99.28 -70.74 -33.22
CA ALA A 149 -99.55 -70.71 -34.65
C ALA A 149 -99.13 -72.00 -35.35
N ALA A 150 -98.05 -72.63 -34.94
CA ALA A 150 -97.64 -73.94 -35.45
C ALA A 150 -98.65 -75.05 -35.03
N ARG A 151 -99.23 -74.92 -33.88
CA ARG A 151 -100.25 -75.86 -33.33
C ARG A 151 -101.59 -75.76 -34.07
N ALA A 152 -101.92 -74.61 -34.66
CA ALA A 152 -103.15 -74.36 -35.42
C ALA A 152 -103.02 -74.83 -36.88
N GLY A 153 -101.91 -75.44 -37.31
CA GLY A 153 -101.76 -76.04 -38.62
C GLY A 153 -101.86 -74.98 -39.78
N GLU A 154 -102.57 -75.31 -40.88
CA GLU A 154 -102.72 -74.41 -42.07
C GLU A 154 -103.39 -73.09 -41.74
N SER A 155 -104.33 -73.04 -40.78
CA SER A 155 -105.00 -71.81 -40.37
C SER A 155 -104.16 -70.84 -39.59
N GLY A 156 -103.01 -71.30 -39.07
CA GLY A 156 -102.01 -70.48 -38.33
C GLY A 156 -100.88 -69.94 -39.18
N LEU A 157 -100.78 -70.22 -40.49
CA LEU A 157 -99.63 -69.82 -41.31
C LEU A 157 -99.37 -68.32 -41.34
N GLY A 158 -100.46 -67.46 -41.46
CA GLY A 158 -100.25 -65.97 -41.41
C GLY A 158 -99.81 -65.47 -40.04
N PHE A 159 -100.31 -66.06 -38.94
CA PHE A 159 -99.87 -65.70 -37.59
C PHE A 159 -98.41 -66.14 -37.28
N ARG A 160 -97.98 -67.26 -37.85
CA ARG A 160 -96.61 -67.73 -37.71
C ARG A 160 -95.57 -66.73 -38.31
N VAL A 161 -95.91 -66.14 -39.50
CA VAL A 161 -95.04 -65.11 -40.14
C VAL A 161 -94.95 -63.86 -39.25
N VAL A 162 -96.10 -63.39 -38.77
CA VAL A 162 -96.17 -62.24 -37.84
C VAL A 162 -95.40 -62.50 -36.53
N ALA A 163 -95.59 -63.69 -35.95
CA ALA A 163 -94.85 -64.07 -34.75
C ALA A 163 -93.35 -64.16 -34.96
N SER A 164 -92.90 -64.71 -36.15
CA SER A 164 -91.47 -64.73 -36.51
C SER A 164 -90.89 -63.33 -36.73
N GLU A 165 -91.65 -62.45 -37.36
CA GLU A 165 -91.22 -61.05 -37.56
C GLU A 165 -91.16 -60.30 -36.22
N PHE A 166 -92.12 -60.47 -35.32
CA PHE A 166 -92.09 -59.93 -33.96
C PHE A 166 -90.91 -60.46 -33.15
N LYS A 167 -90.54 -61.71 -33.32
CA LYS A 167 -89.41 -62.33 -32.65
C LYS A 167 -88.13 -61.68 -33.18
N SER A 168 -87.97 -61.56 -34.49
CA SER A 168 -86.80 -60.90 -35.12
C SER A 168 -86.64 -59.42 -34.68
N LEU A 169 -87.77 -58.67 -34.63
CA LEU A 169 -87.78 -57.29 -34.14
C LEU A 169 -87.39 -57.15 -32.66
N SER A 170 -87.88 -58.12 -31.84
CA SER A 170 -87.55 -58.14 -30.43
C SER A 170 -86.08 -58.48 -30.16
N GLU A 171 -85.56 -59.47 -30.93
CA GLU A 171 -84.13 -59.82 -30.84
C GLU A 171 -83.24 -58.65 -31.33
N PHE A 172 -83.61 -57.96 -32.44
CA PHE A 172 -82.97 -56.77 -32.93
C PHE A 172 -82.98 -55.64 -31.88
N THR A 173 -84.12 -55.38 -31.23
CA THR A 173 -84.28 -54.39 -30.18
C THR A 173 -83.37 -54.71 -28.97
N ALA A 174 -83.35 -56.02 -28.53
CA ALA A 174 -82.48 -56.44 -27.45
C ALA A 174 -80.97 -56.21 -27.79
N THR A 175 -80.58 -56.56 -29.02
CA THR A 175 -79.19 -56.30 -29.45
C THR A 175 -78.85 -54.80 -29.49
N SER A 176 -79.73 -53.94 -30.02
CA SER A 176 -79.58 -52.50 -30.05
C SER A 176 -79.51 -51.86 -28.65
N THR A 177 -80.31 -52.41 -27.66
CA THR A 177 -80.23 -51.92 -26.27
C THR A 177 -78.93 -52.31 -25.59
N VAL A 178 -78.31 -53.42 -25.91
CA VAL A 178 -76.98 -53.82 -25.42
C VAL A 178 -75.92 -52.83 -25.95
N GLU A 179 -75.98 -52.50 -27.29
CA GLU A 179 -75.06 -51.53 -27.89
C GLU A 179 -75.24 -50.16 -27.26
N ILE A 180 -76.46 -49.69 -27.00
CA ILE A 180 -76.76 -48.46 -26.27
C ILE A 180 -76.14 -48.48 -24.87
N ASN A 181 -76.33 -49.59 -24.14
CA ASN A 181 -75.79 -49.74 -22.77
C ASN A 181 -74.30 -49.70 -22.71
N ASN A 182 -73.59 -50.34 -23.67
CA ASN A 182 -72.15 -50.28 -23.76
C ASN A 182 -71.69 -48.84 -24.07
N SER A 183 -72.34 -48.13 -25.00
CA SER A 183 -72.02 -46.71 -25.31
C SER A 183 -72.26 -45.77 -24.11
N LEU A 184 -73.27 -46.01 -23.29
CA LEU A 184 -73.60 -45.29 -22.05
C LEU A 184 -72.58 -45.57 -20.96
N GLU A 185 -72.09 -46.81 -20.86
CA GLU A 185 -71.00 -47.16 -19.94
C GLU A 185 -69.67 -46.39 -20.29
N ASP A 186 -69.28 -46.41 -21.59
CA ASP A 186 -68.12 -45.69 -22.10
C ASP A 186 -68.24 -44.18 -21.81
N LEU A 187 -69.37 -43.56 -22.13
CA LEU A 187 -69.65 -42.15 -21.83
C LEU A 187 -69.60 -41.83 -20.32
N THR A 188 -70.05 -42.74 -19.51
CA THR A 188 -70.02 -42.61 -18.04
C THR A 188 -68.58 -42.59 -17.52
N HIS A 189 -67.71 -43.45 -18.10
CA HIS A 189 -66.29 -43.48 -17.83
C HIS A 189 -65.54 -42.18 -18.25
N GLU A 190 -65.89 -41.73 -19.50
CA GLU A 190 -65.27 -40.46 -19.99
C GLU A 190 -65.62 -39.24 -19.12
N ILE A 191 -66.93 -39.15 -18.71
CA ILE A 191 -67.35 -38.04 -17.86
C ILE A 191 -66.70 -38.12 -16.48
N ALA A 192 -66.57 -39.33 -15.90
CA ALA A 192 -65.87 -39.50 -14.63
C ALA A 192 -64.39 -39.01 -14.70
N ALA A 193 -63.72 -39.31 -15.83
CA ALA A 193 -62.36 -38.81 -16.07
C ALA A 193 -62.36 -37.29 -16.19
N LEU A 194 -63.28 -36.66 -16.89
CA LEU A 194 -63.45 -35.24 -17.02
C LEU A 194 -63.72 -34.55 -15.67
N VAL A 195 -64.55 -35.09 -14.83
CA VAL A 195 -64.85 -34.60 -13.47
C VAL A 195 -63.58 -34.65 -12.61
N LYS A 196 -62.84 -35.75 -12.70
CA LYS A 196 -61.50 -35.84 -11.99
C LYS A 196 -60.53 -34.78 -12.45
N ASN A 197 -60.43 -34.59 -13.76
CA ASN A 197 -59.53 -33.58 -14.33
C ASN A 197 -59.97 -32.14 -13.95
N ALA A 198 -61.26 -31.86 -13.92
CA ALA A 198 -61.79 -30.59 -13.45
C ALA A 198 -61.40 -30.32 -11.99
N THR A 199 -61.56 -31.33 -11.11
CA THR A 199 -61.23 -31.24 -9.68
C THR A 199 -59.65 -30.95 -9.53
N LEU A 200 -58.85 -31.67 -10.30
CA LEU A 200 -57.39 -31.44 -10.31
C LEU A 200 -57.02 -30.02 -10.78
N SER A 201 -57.71 -29.54 -11.83
CA SER A 201 -57.48 -28.17 -12.35
C SER A 201 -57.80 -27.09 -11.33
N VAL A 202 -58.87 -27.27 -10.53
CA VAL A 202 -59.21 -26.37 -9.42
C VAL A 202 -58.14 -26.39 -8.35
N SER A 203 -57.59 -27.56 -8.00
CA SER A 203 -56.49 -27.65 -7.03
C SER A 203 -55.26 -26.91 -7.49
N VAL A 204 -54.83 -27.10 -8.77
CA VAL A 204 -53.67 -26.40 -9.35
C VAL A 204 -53.92 -24.89 -9.44
N ALA A 205 -55.13 -24.45 -9.78
CA ALA A 205 -55.45 -23.04 -9.82
C ALA A 205 -55.41 -22.37 -8.42
N ASN A 206 -55.82 -23.08 -7.39
CA ASN A 206 -55.74 -22.61 -6.01
C ASN A 206 -54.27 -22.54 -5.51
N GLU A 207 -53.43 -23.54 -5.85
CA GLU A 207 -51.98 -23.50 -5.55
C GLU A 207 -51.33 -22.30 -6.23
N LEU A 208 -51.57 -22.08 -7.53
CA LEU A 208 -51.10 -20.93 -8.29
C LEU A 208 -51.52 -19.60 -7.65
N GLY A 209 -52.76 -19.54 -7.11
CA GLY A 209 -53.25 -18.38 -6.38
C GLY A 209 -52.45 -18.10 -5.10
N THR A 210 -52.16 -19.15 -4.34
CA THR A 210 -51.38 -19.04 -3.09
C THR A 210 -49.92 -18.60 -3.37
N ASP A 211 -49.31 -19.23 -4.37
CA ASP A 211 -47.92 -18.89 -4.77
C ASP A 211 -47.82 -17.42 -5.27
N ALA A 212 -48.78 -17.00 -6.08
CA ALA A 212 -48.84 -15.65 -6.58
C ALA A 212 -49.02 -14.59 -5.47
N GLN A 213 -49.84 -14.91 -4.45
CA GLN A 213 -49.98 -14.06 -3.25
C GLN A 213 -48.68 -13.96 -2.48
N GLY A 214 -47.94 -15.07 -2.28
CA GLY A 214 -46.64 -15.06 -1.62
C GLY A 214 -45.62 -14.21 -2.36
N ILE A 215 -45.61 -14.27 -3.67
CA ILE A 215 -44.71 -13.42 -4.51
C ILE A 215 -45.13 -11.94 -4.44
N GLU A 216 -46.44 -11.64 -4.47
CA GLU A 216 -46.93 -10.27 -4.35
C GLU A 216 -46.50 -9.63 -3.02
N GLU A 217 -46.58 -10.37 -1.90
CA GLU A 217 -46.13 -9.91 -0.59
C GLU A 217 -44.64 -9.65 -0.55
N GLN A 218 -43.81 -10.49 -1.18
CA GLN A 218 -42.35 -10.27 -1.28
C GLN A 218 -42.03 -9.04 -2.12
N ILE A 219 -42.68 -8.83 -3.25
CA ILE A 219 -42.46 -7.67 -4.12
C ILE A 219 -42.96 -6.40 -3.43
N HIS A 220 -43.97 -6.46 -2.61
CA HIS A 220 -44.52 -5.32 -1.87
C HIS A 220 -43.45 -4.66 -0.96
N ASN A 221 -42.51 -5.43 -0.42
CA ASN A 221 -41.42 -4.93 0.46
C ASN A 221 -40.25 -4.32 -0.30
N VAL A 222 -40.08 -4.59 -1.61
CA VAL A 222 -38.96 -4.08 -2.43
C VAL A 222 -38.90 -2.57 -2.44
N PRO A 223 -39.96 -1.76 -2.59
CA PRO A 223 -39.92 -0.32 -2.56
C PRO A 223 -39.37 0.24 -1.24
N GLU A 224 -39.64 -0.35 -0.11
CA GLU A 224 -39.12 0.06 1.20
C GLU A 224 -37.59 -0.10 1.24
N ILE A 225 -37.11 -1.27 0.82
CA ILE A 225 -35.65 -1.54 0.73
C ILE A 225 -34.97 -0.55 -0.20
N LEU A 226 -35.56 -0.27 -1.36
CA LEU A 226 -35.00 0.69 -2.32
C LEU A 226 -35.01 2.12 -1.80
N SER A 227 -36.00 2.49 -0.98
CA SER A 227 -36.03 3.77 -0.28
C SER A 227 -34.85 3.91 0.68
N ILE A 228 -34.53 2.87 1.46
CA ILE A 228 -33.35 2.85 2.35
C ILE A 228 -32.06 2.95 1.54
N VAL A 229 -31.94 2.24 0.43
CA VAL A 229 -30.78 2.37 -0.48
C VAL A 229 -30.62 3.81 -0.95
N THR A 230 -31.70 4.45 -1.39
CA THR A 230 -31.69 5.83 -1.87
C THR A 230 -31.27 6.81 -0.76
N GLN A 231 -31.76 6.63 0.46
CA GLN A 231 -31.35 7.44 1.61
C GLN A 231 -29.87 7.29 1.91
N ASN A 232 -29.34 6.05 1.91
CA ASN A 232 -27.93 5.80 2.13
C ASN A 232 -27.05 6.43 1.04
N GLN A 233 -27.47 6.38 -0.23
CA GLN A 233 -26.74 7.02 -1.33
C GLN A 233 -26.73 8.56 -1.20
N ASN A 234 -27.80 9.15 -0.69
CA ASN A 234 -27.85 10.59 -0.40
C ASN A 234 -26.90 10.97 0.73
N ALA A 235 -26.81 10.18 1.80
CA ALA A 235 -25.86 10.37 2.90
C ALA A 235 -24.42 10.27 2.40
N ILE A 236 -24.09 9.22 1.63
CA ILE A 236 -22.76 9.05 1.00
C ILE A 236 -22.39 10.25 0.12
N SER A 237 -23.34 10.76 -0.66
CA SER A 237 -23.11 11.94 -1.51
C SER A 237 -22.80 13.20 -0.68
N LEU A 238 -23.48 13.38 0.47
CA LEU A 238 -23.24 14.49 1.37
C LEU A 238 -21.86 14.39 2.04
N GLU A 239 -21.52 13.23 2.59
CA GLU A 239 -20.21 12.97 3.21
C GLU A 239 -19.05 13.17 2.22
N ASN A 240 -19.21 12.75 0.97
CA ASN A 240 -18.20 12.97 -0.07
C ASN A 240 -18.03 14.47 -0.44
N LYS A 241 -19.07 15.30 -0.32
CA LYS A 241 -18.91 16.75 -0.45
C LYS A 241 -18.07 17.33 0.68
N GLU A 242 -18.28 16.86 1.91
CA GLU A 242 -17.48 17.28 3.06
C GLU A 242 -16.01 16.85 2.89
N ILE A 243 -15.77 15.62 2.42
CA ILE A 243 -14.43 15.13 2.06
C ILE A 243 -13.79 16.05 1.01
N SER A 244 -14.52 16.45 -0.03
CA SER A 244 -13.99 17.32 -1.08
C SER A 244 -13.55 18.68 -0.53
N VAL A 245 -14.31 19.28 0.39
CA VAL A 245 -13.96 20.53 1.08
C VAL A 245 -12.72 20.34 1.96
N ALA A 246 -12.65 19.24 2.70
CA ALA A 246 -11.49 18.91 3.54
C ALA A 246 -10.22 18.74 2.70
N VAL A 247 -10.31 18.04 1.57
CA VAL A 247 -9.22 17.84 0.60
C VAL A 247 -8.69 19.18 0.07
N GLU A 248 -9.58 20.09 -0.28
CA GLU A 248 -9.19 21.43 -0.75
C GLU A 248 -8.47 22.22 0.35
N THR A 249 -8.99 22.18 1.57
CA THR A 249 -8.37 22.82 2.74
C THR A 249 -6.98 22.25 3.01
N ILE A 250 -6.84 20.91 3.06
CA ILE A 250 -5.54 20.26 3.30
C ILE A 250 -4.55 20.60 2.18
N SER A 251 -5.02 20.65 0.93
CA SER A 251 -4.18 21.04 -0.22
C SER A 251 -3.61 22.45 -0.06
N GLN A 252 -4.40 23.40 0.40
CA GLN A 252 -3.97 24.77 0.68
C GLN A 252 -2.94 24.81 1.82
N GLU A 253 -3.20 24.09 2.91
CA GLU A 253 -2.26 24.02 4.05
C GLU A 253 -0.92 23.40 3.67
N VAL A 254 -0.93 22.34 2.85
CA VAL A 254 0.30 21.71 2.33
C VAL A 254 1.09 22.67 1.45
N ALA A 255 0.41 23.48 0.62
CA ALA A 255 1.08 24.50 -0.19
C ALA A 255 1.76 25.57 0.68
N VAL A 256 1.10 26.03 1.76
CA VAL A 256 1.66 26.97 2.72
C VAL A 256 2.87 26.36 3.44
N LEU A 257 2.77 25.12 3.92
CA LEU A 257 3.87 24.41 4.58
C LEU A 257 5.06 24.20 3.64
N SER A 258 4.82 23.86 2.38
CA SER A 258 5.87 23.71 1.36
C SER A 258 6.63 25.02 1.13
N GLY A 259 5.88 26.14 1.07
CA GLY A 259 6.48 27.48 1.01
C GLY A 259 7.35 27.79 2.23
N GLY A 260 6.85 27.51 3.43
CA GLY A 260 7.60 27.72 4.68
C GLY A 260 8.86 26.85 4.81
N ILE A 261 8.80 25.59 4.33
CA ILE A 261 10.01 24.75 4.27
C ILE A 261 11.02 25.32 3.29
N SER A 262 10.59 25.78 2.11
CA SER A 262 11.50 26.38 1.12
C SER A 262 12.20 27.61 1.68
N GLU A 263 11.49 28.49 2.36
CA GLU A 263 12.04 29.65 3.04
C GLU A 263 13.02 29.26 4.15
N SER A 264 12.66 28.23 4.96
CA SER A 264 13.52 27.71 6.01
C SER A 264 14.83 27.14 5.47
N VAL A 265 14.80 26.48 4.31
CA VAL A 265 16.01 25.96 3.62
C VAL A 265 16.94 27.12 3.24
N GLU A 266 16.42 28.21 2.71
CA GLU A 266 17.25 29.37 2.37
C GLU A 266 17.84 30.05 3.63
N LEU A 267 17.06 30.22 4.69
CA LEU A 267 17.56 30.76 5.97
C LEU A 267 18.68 29.87 6.58
N ILE A 268 18.54 28.56 6.50
CA ILE A 268 19.56 27.61 6.96
C ILE A 268 20.84 27.70 6.10
N LYS A 269 20.75 27.90 4.79
CA LYS A 269 21.92 28.14 3.94
C LYS A 269 22.64 29.44 4.31
N GLU A 270 21.91 30.51 4.55
CA GLU A 270 22.48 31.78 5.00
C GLU A 270 23.17 31.65 6.37
N ALA A 271 22.54 30.93 7.30
CA ALA A 271 23.13 30.64 8.61
C ALA A 271 24.44 29.82 8.47
N ALA A 272 24.44 28.78 7.62
CA ALA A 272 25.63 27.98 7.33
C ALA A 272 26.78 28.82 6.77
N PHE A 273 26.48 29.73 5.84
CA PHE A 273 27.48 30.64 5.28
C PHE A 273 28.04 31.58 6.35
N SER A 274 27.18 32.18 7.18
CA SER A 274 27.61 33.08 8.27
C SER A 274 28.45 32.35 9.33
N LEU A 275 28.10 31.09 9.64
CA LEU A 275 28.89 30.26 10.56
C LEU A 275 30.26 29.91 10.01
N ASP A 276 30.38 29.68 8.71
CA ASP A 276 31.67 29.41 8.06
C ASP A 276 32.59 30.66 8.12
N ASP A 277 32.05 31.83 7.93
CA ASP A 277 32.77 33.12 8.03
C ASP A 277 33.24 33.37 9.47
N LEU A 278 32.37 33.20 10.47
CA LEU A 278 32.70 33.34 11.88
C LEU A 278 33.79 32.34 12.31
N ARG A 279 33.71 31.10 11.83
CA ARG A 279 34.73 30.08 12.06
C ARG A 279 36.08 30.50 11.51
N ARG A 280 36.14 30.98 10.27
CA ARG A 280 37.37 31.47 9.63
C ARG A 280 37.99 32.62 10.42
N ILE A 281 37.17 33.56 10.88
CA ILE A 281 37.62 34.65 11.75
C ILE A 281 38.19 34.10 13.07
N SER A 282 37.52 33.16 13.71
CA SER A 282 37.97 32.54 14.95
C SER A 282 39.33 31.81 14.80
N GLU A 283 39.50 31.07 13.70
CA GLU A 283 40.75 30.39 13.38
C GLU A 283 41.91 31.41 13.18
N GLN A 284 41.67 32.51 12.47
CA GLN A 284 42.63 33.59 12.29
C GLN A 284 43.01 34.30 13.62
N MET A 285 41.99 34.57 14.48
CA MET A 285 42.21 35.17 15.79
C MET A 285 43.02 34.24 16.69
N THR A 286 42.78 32.94 16.67
CA THR A 286 43.59 31.95 17.38
C THR A 286 45.05 31.99 16.94
N GLY A 287 45.29 31.96 15.62
CA GLY A 287 46.65 32.11 15.08
C GLY A 287 47.36 33.39 15.50
N THR A 288 46.63 34.51 15.49
CA THR A 288 47.15 35.81 15.92
C THR A 288 47.50 35.85 17.43
N SER A 289 46.62 35.29 18.28
CA SER A 289 46.84 35.21 19.73
C SER A 289 48.14 34.46 20.07
N VAL A 290 48.38 33.34 19.40
CA VAL A 290 49.64 32.58 19.58
C VAL A 290 50.86 33.32 19.08
N LYS A 291 50.78 34.08 17.97
CA LYS A 291 51.87 34.93 17.47
C LYS A 291 52.23 36.04 18.48
N LEU A 292 51.28 36.53 19.28
CA LEU A 292 51.50 37.47 20.38
C LEU A 292 52.18 36.81 21.60
N GLY A 293 52.45 35.53 21.58
CA GLY A 293 53.12 34.77 22.65
C GLY A 293 52.24 34.45 23.84
N VAL A 294 50.90 34.48 23.65
CA VAL A 294 49.91 34.16 24.67
C VAL A 294 49.85 32.63 24.85
N ALA A 295 50.00 32.17 26.09
CA ALA A 295 49.79 30.77 26.44
C ALA A 295 48.29 30.46 26.61
N THR A 296 47.84 29.40 25.98
CA THR A 296 46.48 28.85 26.08
C THR A 296 46.57 27.37 26.40
N ASP A 297 45.45 26.76 26.70
CA ASP A 297 45.34 25.30 26.89
C ASP A 297 45.83 24.51 25.70
N ASP A 298 45.82 25.10 24.48
CA ASP A 298 46.27 24.50 23.28
C ASP A 298 47.80 24.66 23.03
N THR A 299 48.51 25.50 23.81
CA THR A 299 49.92 25.80 23.63
C THR A 299 50.82 24.57 23.69
N LEU A 300 50.52 23.62 24.58
CA LEU A 300 51.25 22.37 24.68
C LEU A 300 51.17 21.59 23.35
N PHE A 301 49.98 21.44 22.82
CA PHE A 301 49.71 20.69 21.56
C PHE A 301 50.33 21.44 20.34
N ILE A 302 50.23 22.77 20.28
CA ILE A 302 50.80 23.60 19.23
C ILE A 302 52.33 23.41 19.15
N ASN A 303 53.01 23.43 20.30
CA ASN A 303 54.45 23.23 20.31
C ASN A 303 54.87 21.81 19.90
N HIS A 304 54.04 20.80 20.27
CA HIS A 304 54.32 19.43 19.91
C HIS A 304 54.06 19.15 18.43
N VAL A 305 52.95 19.59 17.84
CA VAL A 305 52.65 19.37 16.41
C VAL A 305 53.74 19.96 15.52
N LYS A 306 54.27 21.15 15.87
CA LYS A 306 55.40 21.77 15.15
C LYS A 306 56.71 20.97 15.24
N LYS A 307 56.97 20.30 16.38
CA LYS A 307 58.12 19.41 16.54
C LYS A 307 57.94 18.13 15.70
N ILE A 308 56.73 17.57 15.74
CA ILE A 308 56.38 16.36 15.00
C ILE A 308 56.51 16.63 13.48
N ALA A 309 55.96 17.74 12.97
CA ALA A 309 56.06 18.11 11.55
C ALA A 309 57.51 18.13 11.09
N ARG A 310 58.42 18.78 11.90
CA ARG A 310 59.86 18.81 11.59
C ARG A 310 60.51 17.42 11.64
N ALA A 311 60.12 16.59 12.63
CA ALA A 311 60.65 15.24 12.74
C ALA A 311 60.25 14.37 11.54
N ILE A 312 58.99 14.48 11.07
CA ILE A 312 58.53 13.78 9.88
C ILE A 312 59.28 14.28 8.62
N GLY A 313 59.40 15.60 8.45
CA GLY A 313 60.17 16.19 7.33
C GLY A 313 61.60 15.67 7.29
N SER A 314 62.32 15.72 8.42
CA SER A 314 63.67 15.19 8.53
C SER A 314 63.77 13.68 8.26
N ALA A 315 62.79 12.88 8.70
CA ALA A 315 62.76 11.45 8.44
C ALA A 315 62.54 11.15 6.95
N PHE A 316 61.73 11.97 6.26
CA PHE A 316 61.51 11.86 4.82
C PHE A 316 62.75 12.24 4.04
N GLU A 317 63.46 13.34 4.43
CA GLU A 317 64.75 13.77 3.85
C GLU A 317 65.81 12.68 4.03
N ASP A 318 65.91 12.09 5.21
CA ASP A 318 66.81 10.98 5.49
C ASP A 318 66.50 9.74 4.65
N GLY A 319 65.20 9.39 4.45
CA GLY A 319 64.76 8.31 3.61
C GLY A 319 65.21 8.49 2.14
N VAL A 320 65.03 9.67 1.61
CA VAL A 320 65.53 10.03 0.25
C VAL A 320 67.05 9.97 0.20
N LYS A 321 67.77 10.55 1.18
CA LYS A 321 69.22 10.52 1.24
C LYS A 321 69.83 9.11 1.33
N LYS A 322 69.13 8.19 2.02
CA LYS A 322 69.54 6.78 2.17
C LYS A 322 69.11 5.91 0.98
N GLY A 323 68.36 6.47 0.01
CA GLY A 323 67.89 5.77 -1.18
C GLY A 323 66.77 4.77 -0.92
N TYR A 324 65.99 4.96 0.15
CA TYR A 324 64.82 4.12 0.45
C TYR A 324 63.68 4.43 -0.50
N LEU A 325 63.61 5.65 -1.04
CA LEU A 325 62.71 6.06 -2.10
C LEU A 325 63.29 7.29 -2.82
N ASP A 326 62.87 7.52 -4.05
CA ASP A 326 63.23 8.73 -4.77
C ASP A 326 62.36 9.92 -4.33
N ARG A 327 62.93 11.15 -4.43
CA ARG A 327 62.20 12.37 -4.11
C ARG A 327 60.90 12.49 -4.91
N GLN A 328 60.93 12.11 -6.19
CA GLN A 328 59.74 12.14 -7.05
C GLN A 328 58.64 11.20 -6.53
N ASP A 329 59.00 10.03 -6.04
CA ASP A 329 58.05 9.09 -5.49
C ASP A 329 57.45 9.56 -4.17
N LEU A 330 58.20 10.31 -3.33
CA LEU A 330 57.67 10.91 -2.10
C LEU A 330 56.60 11.96 -2.35
N PHE A 331 56.55 12.58 -3.51
CA PHE A 331 55.55 13.55 -3.93
C PHE A 331 54.57 12.96 -4.97
N ASP A 332 54.47 11.63 -5.06
CA ASP A 332 53.50 10.95 -5.94
C ASP A 332 52.09 11.22 -5.48
N GLN A 333 51.27 11.81 -6.35
CA GLN A 333 49.83 12.08 -6.14
C GLN A 333 48.95 11.16 -6.97
N THR A 334 49.48 10.02 -7.42
CA THR A 334 48.72 9.00 -8.14
C THR A 334 48.18 7.99 -7.14
N TYR A 335 46.93 8.23 -6.71
CA TYR A 335 46.23 7.36 -5.75
C TYR A 335 45.66 6.14 -6.47
N ARG A 336 46.26 4.97 -6.23
CA ARG A 336 45.80 3.69 -6.79
C ARG A 336 44.82 3.03 -5.82
N GLU A 337 43.63 2.80 -6.30
CA GLU A 337 42.57 2.18 -5.50
C GLU A 337 42.92 0.73 -5.12
N ILE A 338 42.72 0.37 -3.87
CA ILE A 338 42.81 -0.99 -3.36
C ILE A 338 41.42 -1.64 -3.51
N HIS A 339 41.30 -2.46 -4.54
CA HIS A 339 40.01 -3.11 -4.85
C HIS A 339 39.47 -3.95 -3.67
N GLY A 340 38.15 -3.91 -3.50
CA GLY A 340 37.45 -4.67 -2.46
C GLY A 340 37.48 -4.01 -1.07
N THR A 341 37.91 -2.73 -0.98
CA THR A 341 37.88 -1.97 0.28
C THR A 341 36.64 -1.07 0.36
N ASN A 342 36.01 -1.02 1.54
CA ASN A 342 34.89 -0.14 1.83
C ASN A 342 34.95 0.34 3.30
N PRO A 343 35.21 1.64 3.61
CA PRO A 343 35.49 2.73 2.66
C PRO A 343 36.73 2.49 1.81
N VAL A 344 36.74 3.10 0.61
CA VAL A 344 37.83 2.91 -0.37
C VAL A 344 39.17 3.32 0.22
N GLN A 345 40.20 2.46 0.06
CA GLN A 345 41.59 2.75 0.42
C GLN A 345 42.43 2.88 -0.84
N TYR A 346 43.55 3.59 -0.72
CA TYR A 346 44.45 3.91 -1.82
C TYR A 346 45.88 3.62 -1.44
N GLU A 347 46.76 3.47 -2.46
CA GLU A 347 48.19 3.38 -2.33
C GLU A 347 48.86 4.36 -3.28
N THR A 348 50.01 4.92 -2.81
CA THR A 348 50.94 5.73 -3.60
C THR A 348 52.30 5.05 -3.57
N ARG A 349 53.26 5.58 -4.34
CA ARG A 349 54.61 5.02 -4.36
C ARG A 349 55.35 5.16 -3.02
N TYR A 350 54.97 6.14 -2.19
CA TYR A 350 55.61 6.36 -0.87
C TYR A 350 54.91 5.60 0.28
N THR A 351 53.74 5.00 0.06
CA THR A 351 52.95 4.39 1.15
C THR A 351 53.77 3.36 1.95
N SER A 352 54.45 2.43 1.28
CA SER A 352 55.26 1.41 1.95
C SER A 352 56.46 1.95 2.74
N PHE A 353 57.01 3.10 2.34
CA PHE A 353 58.09 3.78 3.07
C PHE A 353 57.51 4.44 4.34
N VAL A 354 56.45 5.22 4.23
CA VAL A 354 55.90 5.97 5.35
C VAL A 354 55.25 5.03 6.40
N ASP A 355 54.73 3.85 5.99
CA ASP A 355 54.26 2.82 6.91
C ASP A 355 55.34 2.33 7.88
N LYS A 356 56.62 2.44 7.52
CA LYS A 356 57.75 2.07 8.39
C LYS A 356 58.24 3.23 9.25
N VAL A 357 58.10 4.47 8.77
CA VAL A 357 58.71 5.65 9.41
C VAL A 357 57.76 6.38 10.32
N LEU A 358 56.46 6.55 9.90
CA LEU A 358 55.53 7.36 10.63
C LEU A 358 55.10 6.79 11.98
N PRO A 359 54.92 5.46 12.18
CA PRO A 359 54.53 4.93 13.47
C PRO A 359 55.49 5.29 14.61
N GLU A 360 56.80 5.25 14.36
CA GLU A 360 57.80 5.60 15.38
C GLU A 360 57.70 7.06 15.85
N ILE A 361 57.15 7.95 15.02
CA ILE A 361 56.97 9.38 15.33
C ILE A 361 55.55 9.67 15.85
N GLN A 362 54.56 8.99 15.34
CA GLN A 362 53.13 9.28 15.61
C GLN A 362 52.58 8.56 16.87
N GLU A 363 53.04 7.32 17.15
CA GLU A 363 52.50 6.55 18.28
C GLU A 363 52.84 7.20 19.65
N PRO A 364 54.07 7.68 19.92
CA PRO A 364 54.39 8.29 21.22
C PRO A 364 53.56 9.54 21.51
N VAL A 365 52.98 10.17 20.50
CA VAL A 365 52.16 11.38 20.66
C VAL A 365 50.84 11.10 21.40
N LEU A 366 50.34 9.85 21.33
CA LEU A 366 49.13 9.45 22.04
C LEU A 366 49.29 9.50 23.57
N GLU A 367 50.53 9.42 24.05
CA GLU A 367 50.85 9.49 25.49
C GLU A 367 51.03 10.93 26.00
N LEU A 368 50.98 11.93 25.13
CA LEU A 368 51.15 13.34 25.48
C LEU A 368 50.08 13.84 26.45
N SER A 369 48.83 13.34 26.31
CA SER A 369 47.70 13.66 27.17
C SER A 369 46.55 12.69 26.89
N ASP A 370 45.75 12.36 27.90
CA ASP A 370 44.53 11.55 27.76
C ASP A 370 43.47 12.15 26.84
N ARG A 371 43.63 13.46 26.51
CA ARG A 371 42.80 14.15 25.54
C ARG A 371 43.15 13.78 24.09
N VAL A 372 44.41 13.35 23.80
CA VAL A 372 44.85 13.05 22.42
C VAL A 372 44.12 11.84 21.87
N VAL A 373 43.48 12.03 20.71
CA VAL A 373 42.76 10.97 20.03
C VAL A 373 43.58 10.33 18.93
N PHE A 374 44.28 11.15 18.11
CA PHE A 374 45.19 10.65 17.07
C PHE A 374 46.26 11.67 16.68
N CYS A 375 47.32 11.14 16.09
CA CYS A 375 48.32 11.91 15.34
C CYS A 375 48.62 11.20 14.02
N ALA A 376 48.45 11.90 12.88
CA ALA A 376 48.64 11.32 11.58
C ALA A 376 49.11 12.36 10.55
N ALA A 377 49.98 11.96 9.63
CA ALA A 377 50.37 12.79 8.50
C ALA A 377 49.41 12.64 7.32
N VAL A 378 49.11 13.74 6.66
CA VAL A 378 48.31 13.80 5.43
C VAL A 378 49.08 14.59 4.35
N ASP A 379 48.94 14.18 3.11
CA ASP A 379 49.49 14.95 2.00
C ASP A 379 48.61 16.18 1.65
N VAL A 380 49.00 16.95 0.66
CA VAL A 380 48.29 18.18 0.25
C VAL A 380 46.87 17.93 -0.27
N ASN A 381 46.54 16.71 -0.65
CA ASN A 381 45.19 16.29 -1.12
C ASN A 381 44.39 15.56 -0.04
N GLY A 382 44.87 15.54 1.21
CA GLY A 382 44.20 14.89 2.32
C GLY A 382 44.39 13.37 2.39
N TYR A 383 45.26 12.80 1.55
CA TYR A 383 45.56 11.38 1.64
C TYR A 383 46.37 11.08 2.92
N LEU A 384 45.85 10.17 3.73
CA LEU A 384 46.42 9.70 4.99
C LEU A 384 46.98 8.31 4.79
N PRO A 385 48.26 8.16 4.45
CA PRO A 385 48.87 6.88 4.09
C PRO A 385 48.87 5.93 5.31
N THR A 386 49.30 6.45 6.48
CA THR A 386 49.52 5.68 7.71
C THR A 386 48.86 6.38 8.88
N HIS A 387 47.96 5.67 9.59
CA HIS A 387 47.33 6.16 10.81
C HIS A 387 47.95 5.55 12.07
N ASN A 388 47.59 6.02 13.25
CA ASN A 388 47.90 5.31 14.50
C ASN A 388 47.42 3.87 14.43
N LEU A 389 48.14 2.95 15.06
CA LEU A 389 47.87 1.48 15.02
C LEU A 389 46.41 1.13 15.38
N LYS A 390 45.84 1.81 16.38
CA LYS A 390 44.44 1.62 16.79
C LYS A 390 43.40 2.01 15.73
N PHE A 391 43.79 2.68 14.64
CA PHE A 391 42.96 3.06 13.51
C PHE A 391 43.46 2.52 12.17
N SER A 392 44.39 1.57 12.21
CA SER A 392 45.04 0.96 11.03
C SER A 392 44.76 -0.55 10.96
N HIS A 393 43.61 -1.00 11.44
CA HIS A 393 43.21 -2.40 11.35
C HIS A 393 42.91 -2.82 9.91
N PRO A 394 43.13 -4.09 9.54
CA PRO A 394 42.65 -4.64 8.30
C PRO A 394 41.10 -4.48 8.22
N GLN A 395 40.60 -4.16 7.02
CA GLN A 395 39.17 -4.07 6.80
C GLN A 395 38.46 -5.43 6.91
N ARG A 396 37.22 -5.39 7.38
CA ARG A 396 36.31 -6.54 7.40
C ARG A 396 35.41 -6.45 6.15
N PRO A 397 35.25 -7.54 5.37
CA PRO A 397 34.54 -7.48 4.10
C PRO A 397 33.08 -7.00 4.19
N ASP A 398 32.39 -7.36 5.28
CA ASP A 398 30.94 -7.16 5.43
C ASP A 398 30.55 -6.14 6.52
N ASP A 399 31.50 -5.32 6.98
CA ASP A 399 31.29 -4.37 8.09
C ASP A 399 31.85 -2.98 7.77
N PRO A 400 31.24 -2.24 6.83
CA PRO A 400 31.72 -0.94 6.40
C PRO A 400 31.70 0.09 7.54
N ASP A 401 30.78 0.02 8.49
CA ASP A 401 30.69 0.94 9.62
C ASP A 401 31.85 0.73 10.59
N TRP A 402 32.19 -0.53 10.90
CA TRP A 402 33.38 -0.84 11.69
C TRP A 402 34.65 -0.40 10.97
N ASN A 403 34.74 -0.63 9.64
CA ASN A 403 35.87 -0.22 8.83
C ASN A 403 36.05 1.31 8.85
N ALA A 404 34.94 2.06 8.74
CA ALA A 404 34.95 3.51 8.80
C ALA A 404 35.56 4.04 10.11
N ALA A 405 35.35 3.33 11.23
CA ALA A 405 35.84 3.68 12.54
C ALA A 405 37.29 3.20 12.79
N ASN A 406 37.69 2.00 12.33
CA ASN A 406 38.90 1.29 12.76
C ASN A 406 39.96 1.10 11.66
N ALA A 407 39.60 1.22 10.36
CA ALA A 407 40.49 1.09 9.22
C ALA A 407 40.59 2.43 8.47
N ARG A 408 41.23 3.42 9.10
CA ARG A 408 41.26 4.78 8.62
C ARG A 408 42.54 5.14 7.84
N ASN A 409 43.55 4.30 7.85
CA ASN A 409 44.76 4.48 7.04
C ASN A 409 44.45 4.28 5.55
N ARG A 410 45.29 4.83 4.70
CA ARG A 410 45.21 4.74 3.22
C ARG A 410 43.92 5.33 2.64
N ARG A 411 43.32 6.28 3.35
CA ARG A 411 42.10 6.98 2.91
C ARG A 411 42.41 8.41 2.57
N ILE A 412 41.60 8.99 1.70
CA ILE A 412 41.61 10.42 1.40
C ILE A 412 40.54 11.08 2.29
N PHE A 413 40.96 12.07 3.06
CA PHE A 413 40.11 12.94 3.88
C PHE A 413 40.06 14.30 3.21
N ASP A 414 39.20 14.42 2.22
CA ASP A 414 38.92 15.62 1.43
C ASP A 414 37.84 16.50 2.06
N ASP A 415 37.39 16.15 3.28
CA ASP A 415 36.57 17.03 4.09
C ASP A 415 37.34 18.33 4.45
N ARG A 416 36.58 19.34 4.85
CA ARG A 416 37.11 20.65 5.19
C ARG A 416 38.34 20.59 6.12
N VAL A 417 38.28 19.78 7.18
CA VAL A 417 39.33 19.74 8.20
C VAL A 417 40.54 18.99 7.70
N GLY A 418 40.36 17.89 7.02
CA GLY A 418 41.42 17.05 6.46
C GLY A 418 42.19 17.78 5.35
N LEU A 419 41.47 18.36 4.39
CA LEU A 419 42.06 19.06 3.28
C LEU A 419 42.78 20.35 3.74
N ALA A 420 42.18 21.15 4.61
CA ALA A 420 42.82 22.36 5.14
C ALA A 420 44.10 22.03 5.94
N ALA A 421 44.12 20.92 6.66
CA ALA A 421 45.32 20.46 7.38
C ALA A 421 46.44 20.05 6.42
N GLY A 422 46.16 19.39 5.30
CA GLY A 422 47.12 19.03 4.27
C GLY A 422 47.67 20.23 3.50
N GLN A 423 46.83 21.23 3.25
CA GLN A 423 47.16 22.44 2.49
C GLN A 423 47.73 23.58 3.36
N ASN A 424 47.68 23.47 4.69
CA ASN A 424 48.17 24.51 5.58
C ASN A 424 49.67 24.79 5.37
N THR A 425 50.02 26.05 5.09
CA THR A 425 51.41 26.55 4.98
C THR A 425 51.78 27.51 6.11
N ASP A 426 50.82 27.90 6.96
CA ASP A 426 51.08 28.65 8.19
C ASP A 426 51.78 27.78 9.23
N ASP A 427 52.44 28.40 10.20
CA ASP A 427 53.13 27.73 11.30
C ASP A 427 52.33 26.62 11.97
N PHE A 428 51.03 26.82 12.06
CA PHE A 428 50.00 25.84 12.47
C PHE A 428 48.63 26.34 12.10
N LEU A 429 47.65 25.41 12.03
CA LEU A 429 46.22 25.68 11.90
C LEU A 429 45.49 24.91 13.01
N LEU A 430 44.64 25.59 13.81
CA LEU A 430 43.79 24.99 14.81
C LEU A 430 42.34 25.11 14.39
N GLN A 431 41.70 23.98 14.22
CA GLN A 431 40.29 23.85 13.79
C GLN A 431 39.47 23.15 14.87
N ALA A 432 38.27 23.62 15.14
CA ALA A 432 37.29 22.90 15.92
C ALA A 432 36.28 22.26 14.99
N TYR A 433 35.87 21.01 15.28
CA TYR A 433 34.88 20.28 14.49
C TYR A 433 34.13 19.27 15.32
N ARG A 434 32.97 18.91 14.83
CA ARG A 434 32.09 17.85 15.39
C ARG A 434 32.42 16.53 14.67
N ARG A 435 33.00 15.58 15.41
CA ARG A 435 33.32 14.25 14.88
C ARG A 435 32.16 13.29 15.14
N ASP A 436 31.74 12.60 14.09
CA ASP A 436 30.83 11.46 14.23
C ASP A 436 31.58 10.27 14.84
N MET A 437 31.08 9.78 15.96
CA MET A 437 31.60 8.64 16.70
C MET A 437 30.85 7.34 16.37
N GLY A 438 29.87 7.40 15.46
CA GLY A 438 28.95 6.31 15.14
C GLY A 438 27.69 6.31 16.03
N ASN A 439 26.66 5.61 15.56
CA ASN A 439 25.36 5.49 16.27
C ASN A 439 24.69 6.84 16.64
N GLY A 440 24.91 7.89 15.84
CA GLY A 440 24.37 9.24 16.08
C GLY A 440 25.01 9.98 17.25
N GLN A 441 26.12 9.47 17.79
CA GLN A 441 26.90 10.14 18.82
C GLN A 441 27.99 11.01 18.21
N PHE A 442 28.09 12.24 18.68
CA PHE A 442 29.08 13.21 18.20
C PHE A 442 29.94 13.70 19.36
N ALA A 443 31.23 13.94 19.05
CA ALA A 443 32.16 14.56 19.98
C ALA A 443 32.74 15.83 19.37
N LEU A 444 32.83 16.88 20.19
CA LEU A 444 33.56 18.10 19.80
C LEU A 444 35.06 17.86 19.93
N MET A 445 35.78 18.12 18.88
CA MET A 445 37.21 17.87 18.74
C MET A 445 37.93 19.14 18.29
N LYS A 446 39.16 19.23 18.69
CA LYS A 446 40.13 20.17 18.09
C LYS A 446 41.11 19.37 17.24
N ASP A 447 41.34 19.83 16.00
CA ASP A 447 42.35 19.32 15.06
C ASP A 447 43.39 20.40 14.85
N LEU A 448 44.60 20.10 15.24
CA LEU A 448 45.75 20.99 15.14
C LEU A 448 46.68 20.43 14.10
N SER A 449 46.98 21.21 13.05
CA SER A 449 47.91 20.79 12.01
C SER A 449 49.14 21.73 11.92
N ALA A 450 50.25 21.16 11.47
CA ALA A 450 51.46 21.92 11.12
C ALA A 450 52.05 21.39 9.80
N PRO A 451 52.59 22.29 8.95
CA PRO A 451 53.09 21.90 7.63
C PRO A 451 54.35 21.05 7.71
N ILE A 452 54.42 20.03 6.87
CA ILE A 452 55.58 19.18 6.66
C ILE A 452 56.33 19.67 5.40
N TYR A 453 57.57 20.04 5.58
CA TYR A 453 58.47 20.43 4.46
C TYR A 453 59.55 19.40 4.29
N VAL A 454 59.87 19.06 3.03
CA VAL A 454 60.95 18.19 2.63
C VAL A 454 61.81 18.90 1.61
N HIS A 455 63.07 19.17 1.95
CA HIS A 455 63.98 20.01 1.13
C HIS A 455 63.35 21.35 0.70
N GLY A 456 62.59 21.99 1.60
CA GLY A 456 61.93 23.26 1.36
C GLY A 456 60.64 23.19 0.54
N GLN A 457 60.24 22.02 0.04
CA GLN A 457 58.98 21.80 -0.67
C GLN A 457 57.90 21.31 0.31
N HIS A 458 56.72 21.91 0.25
CA HIS A 458 55.58 21.51 1.07
C HIS A 458 55.06 20.13 0.61
N TRP A 459 55.04 19.16 1.52
CA TRP A 459 54.57 17.80 1.27
C TRP A 459 53.12 17.61 1.69
N GLY A 460 52.71 18.24 2.78
CA GLY A 460 51.42 18.13 3.40
C GLY A 460 51.44 18.62 4.86
N GLY A 461 50.63 18.08 5.71
CA GLY A 461 50.55 18.45 7.13
C GLY A 461 50.51 17.24 8.08
N VAL A 462 51.00 17.43 9.30
CA VAL A 462 50.72 16.52 10.39
C VAL A 462 49.53 17.04 11.18
N ARG A 463 48.60 16.18 11.51
CA ARG A 463 47.39 16.42 12.29
C ARG A 463 47.51 15.82 13.69
N LEU A 464 47.14 16.59 14.69
CA LEU A 464 47.04 16.18 16.09
C LEU A 464 45.63 16.52 16.58
N ALA A 465 44.78 15.51 16.69
CA ALA A 465 43.41 15.70 17.17
C ALA A 465 43.26 15.33 18.65
N TYR A 466 42.56 16.18 19.38
CA TYR A 466 42.33 16.00 20.81
C TYR A 466 40.93 16.46 21.21
N ARG A 467 40.41 15.89 22.33
CA ARG A 467 39.10 16.26 22.89
C ARG A 467 39.18 17.66 23.50
N VAL A 468 38.05 18.38 23.42
CA VAL A 468 37.89 19.71 24.05
C VAL A 468 37.84 19.60 25.56
#